data_3543a40d87076a3432c773060612d0b8
#
_entry.id   3543a40d87076a3432c773060612d0b8
#
_cell.length_a   1.000
_cell.length_b   1.000
_cell.length_c   1.000
_cell.angle_alpha   90.00
_cell.angle_beta   90.00
_cell.angle_gamma   90.00
#
_symmetry.space_group_name_H-M   'P 1'
#
loop_
_entity.id
_entity.type
_entity.pdbx_description
1 polymer ?
#
loop_
_entity_poly.entity_id
_entity_poly.type
_entity_poly.pdbx_seq_one_letter_code
_entity_poly.pdbx_strand_id
1 'polypeptide(L)'
;MKKLLSIVLSIIIFIGAFALPSLAQENELTYKERIYTAISNMETLIDLRDYKVKVDDAFTYLEYLFYQQPELYYWDILIEECTQNSNGELVKLAFTYDRTKEQMLIERMFIENQTNKVIEKIDKNWSDTEKALYIHDWLSVNFMYDYDLFEEPGTENHDILNFLKDKRGVCESYANTYMYILRRIGINSYLVVSEEDNHGWNVVQIDGKWYHVDVTNDDPILSVEGQPPYHYDYVGEVEHEKFLLSDSEIIEDDSHDNFFIPGVEGIVCESYTGNDSWRTATTAVHKIGEYWYYLDNSKDAGGLMRTKDFENTERIMEIGYYYESWGFYGWLKDDGTIQGNYYAGLFEYNGHLFFNTEKEIYVYDSHHNIFKTVPIDRPQGKYYYGLNMDGKTITYLASADDLLHNVVEGEYVLGVDIKHLSTDWEIIKNPTETEDGEKVKFCYYCADIVERQTIPALSSVVLGDANGDRDINTTDLAVLKLYLAGINKEIGIGADMDRDGAINTKDLATLKLKLAGF
;
A
#
# COMPACT_ATOMS: atom_id res chain seq x y z
N MET A 1 -7.91 -32.93 15.57
CA MET A 1 -6.52 -33.25 15.96
C MET A 1 -5.53 -33.39 14.79
N LYS A 2 -5.86 -34.08 13.69
CA LYS A 2 -4.92 -34.21 12.55
C LYS A 2 -4.69 -32.92 11.72
N LYS A 3 -5.60 -31.93 11.75
CA LYS A 3 -5.42 -30.64 11.07
C LYS A 3 -4.58 -29.63 11.86
N LEU A 4 -4.53 -29.75 13.19
CA LEU A 4 -3.66 -28.90 14.01
C LEU A 4 -2.18 -29.30 13.89
N LEU A 5 -1.91 -30.61 13.68
CA LEU A 5 -0.53 -31.10 13.56
C LEU A 5 0.14 -30.70 12.23
N SER A 6 -0.65 -30.47 11.16
CA SER A 6 -0.11 -30.03 9.87
C SER A 6 0.25 -28.52 9.85
N ILE A 7 -0.40 -27.72 10.67
CA ILE A 7 -0.11 -26.28 10.79
C ILE A 7 1.17 -26.06 11.61
N VAL A 8 1.36 -26.82 12.67
CA VAL A 8 2.58 -26.75 13.49
C VAL A 8 3.83 -27.21 12.72
N LEU A 9 3.69 -28.19 11.81
CA LEU A 9 4.83 -28.67 11.00
C LEU A 9 5.21 -27.68 9.87
N SER A 10 4.27 -26.85 9.40
CA SER A 10 4.54 -25.80 8.40
C SER A 10 5.26 -24.59 9.00
N ILE A 11 5.06 -24.29 10.28
CA ILE A 11 5.70 -23.18 10.99
C ILE A 11 7.19 -23.46 11.26
N ILE A 12 7.58 -24.73 11.42
CA ILE A 12 9.00 -25.10 11.64
C ILE A 12 9.86 -24.94 10.37
N ILE A 13 9.26 -24.90 9.18
CA ILE A 13 9.99 -24.80 7.91
C ILE A 13 10.30 -23.34 7.51
N PHE A 14 9.64 -22.31 8.10
CA PHE A 14 9.82 -20.92 7.70
C PHE A 14 10.82 -20.10 8.54
N ILE A 15 11.36 -20.68 9.62
CA ILE A 15 12.45 -20.04 10.41
C ILE A 15 13.82 -20.15 9.69
N GLY A 16 13.89 -20.76 8.51
CA GLY A 16 15.12 -21.12 7.82
C GLY A 16 15.45 -20.39 6.53
N ALA A 17 14.96 -19.19 6.28
CA ALA A 17 15.25 -18.46 5.02
C ALA A 17 16.21 -17.27 5.15
N PHE A 18 16.97 -17.17 6.24
CA PHE A 18 18.24 -16.45 6.17
C PHE A 18 19.30 -17.45 5.72
N ALA A 19 19.95 -17.17 4.59
CA ALA A 19 20.89 -18.03 3.93
C ALA A 19 21.89 -18.68 4.91
N LEU A 20 21.67 -19.95 5.25
CA LEU A 20 22.70 -20.77 5.88
C LEU A 20 23.69 -21.16 4.80
N PRO A 21 24.99 -20.92 4.98
CA PRO A 21 26.00 -21.52 4.14
C PRO A 21 25.97 -23.04 4.31
N SER A 22 26.27 -23.76 3.24
CA SER A 22 26.21 -25.21 3.06
C SER A 22 26.84 -25.99 4.19
N LEU A 23 26.14 -27.08 4.58
CA LEU A 23 26.57 -28.17 5.45
C LEU A 23 28.04 -28.62 5.22
N ALA A 24 28.92 -28.27 6.15
CA ALA A 24 30.05 -29.12 6.64
C ALA A 24 30.85 -28.31 7.68
N GLN A 25 30.41 -28.38 8.91
CA GLN A 25 31.05 -28.25 10.22
C GLN A 25 29.95 -27.93 11.23
N GLU A 26 29.88 -28.63 12.34
CA GLU A 26 29.20 -28.15 13.54
C GLU A 26 29.93 -26.84 13.93
N ASN A 27 29.50 -25.71 13.39
CA ASN A 27 29.97 -24.42 13.85
C ASN A 27 29.31 -24.18 15.21
N GLU A 28 30.09 -24.11 16.26
CA GLU A 28 29.66 -23.55 17.53
C GLU A 28 29.03 -22.18 17.24
N LEU A 29 27.79 -21.98 17.71
CA LEU A 29 27.08 -20.68 17.62
C LEU A 29 27.97 -19.60 18.25
N THR A 30 28.05 -18.43 17.62
CA THR A 30 28.68 -17.27 18.24
C THR A 30 27.87 -16.85 19.48
N TYR A 31 28.48 -16.10 20.40
CA TYR A 31 27.74 -15.58 21.55
C TYR A 31 26.55 -14.72 21.12
N LYS A 32 26.67 -13.98 20.00
CA LYS A 32 25.57 -13.18 19.42
C LYS A 32 24.41 -14.05 19.00
N GLU A 33 24.65 -15.09 18.23
CA GLU A 33 23.63 -16.06 17.81
C GLU A 33 23.00 -16.76 19.01
N ARG A 34 23.78 -17.09 20.04
CA ARG A 34 23.29 -17.71 21.27
C ARG A 34 22.35 -16.79 22.04
N ILE A 35 22.72 -15.51 22.23
CA ILE A 35 21.88 -14.51 22.90
C ILE A 35 20.59 -14.28 22.10
N TYR A 36 20.69 -14.01 20.79
CA TYR A 36 19.53 -13.79 19.93
C TYR A 36 18.56 -14.99 19.96
N THR A 37 19.09 -16.21 19.82
CA THR A 37 18.28 -17.43 19.85
C THR A 37 17.59 -17.61 21.19
N ALA A 38 18.27 -17.32 22.29
CA ALA A 38 17.70 -17.43 23.62
C ALA A 38 16.53 -16.46 23.84
N ILE A 39 16.72 -15.18 23.51
CA ILE A 39 15.67 -14.17 23.62
C ILE A 39 14.51 -14.53 22.68
N SER A 40 14.79 -14.91 21.43
CA SER A 40 13.78 -15.32 20.45
C SER A 40 12.94 -16.52 20.91
N ASN A 41 13.49 -17.39 21.74
CA ASN A 41 12.81 -18.53 22.33
C ASN A 41 12.24 -18.26 23.74
N MET A 42 12.39 -17.04 24.25
CA MET A 42 12.01 -16.65 25.63
C MET A 42 12.68 -17.54 26.69
N GLU A 43 13.97 -17.85 26.52
CA GLU A 43 14.75 -18.50 27.56
C GLU A 43 15.02 -17.50 28.69
N THR A 44 14.67 -17.87 29.90
CA THR A 44 14.85 -16.98 31.07
C THR A 44 16.27 -16.97 31.61
N LEU A 45 17.12 -17.89 31.13
CA LEU A 45 18.49 -18.05 31.56
C LEU A 45 19.40 -18.45 30.41
N ILE A 46 20.46 -17.67 30.18
CA ILE A 46 21.47 -17.94 29.14
C ILE A 46 22.79 -18.25 29.80
N ASP A 47 23.39 -19.40 29.51
CA ASP A 47 24.75 -19.75 29.88
C ASP A 47 25.70 -19.32 28.76
N LEU A 48 26.70 -18.49 29.10
CA LEU A 48 27.67 -17.92 28.17
C LEU A 48 29.13 -18.29 28.52
N ARG A 49 29.38 -19.22 29.47
CA ARG A 49 30.71 -19.55 29.95
C ARG A 49 31.67 -19.97 28.86
N ASP A 50 31.21 -20.72 27.88
CA ASP A 50 32.05 -21.27 26.82
C ASP A 50 32.45 -20.24 25.76
N TYR A 51 31.71 -19.10 25.69
CA TYR A 51 31.95 -18.04 24.69
C TYR A 51 33.03 -17.03 25.08
N LYS A 52 33.41 -16.95 26.38
CA LYS A 52 34.43 -16.03 26.90
C LYS A 52 34.22 -14.55 26.47
N VAL A 53 32.97 -14.13 26.28
CA VAL A 53 32.61 -12.80 25.88
C VAL A 53 32.78 -11.83 27.06
N LYS A 54 33.29 -10.63 26.80
CA LYS A 54 33.33 -9.56 27.81
C LYS A 54 31.93 -9.02 28.07
N VAL A 55 31.72 -8.54 29.30
CA VAL A 55 30.41 -7.98 29.69
C VAL A 55 30.04 -6.83 28.76
N ASP A 56 30.96 -5.89 28.50
CA ASP A 56 30.72 -4.73 27.66
C ASP A 56 30.34 -5.11 26.23
N ASP A 57 31.02 -6.08 25.62
CA ASP A 57 30.70 -6.58 24.27
C ASP A 57 29.31 -7.21 24.19
N ALA A 58 28.92 -7.94 25.25
CA ALA A 58 27.59 -8.54 25.33
C ALA A 58 26.48 -7.49 25.50
N PHE A 59 26.73 -6.45 26.32
CA PHE A 59 25.76 -5.37 26.53
C PHE A 59 25.60 -4.49 25.28
N THR A 60 26.70 -4.16 24.59
CA THR A 60 26.61 -3.49 23.27
C THR A 60 25.75 -4.30 22.28
N TYR A 61 25.88 -5.63 22.31
CA TYR A 61 25.02 -6.45 21.46
C TYR A 61 23.57 -6.53 21.92
N LEU A 62 23.30 -6.52 23.22
CA LEU A 62 21.94 -6.42 23.76
C LEU A 62 21.27 -5.10 23.38
N GLU A 63 22.01 -3.99 23.44
CA GLU A 63 21.56 -2.68 22.94
C GLU A 63 21.22 -2.74 21.44
N TYR A 64 22.12 -3.31 20.63
CA TYR A 64 21.84 -3.57 19.21
C TYR A 64 20.54 -4.38 19.01
N LEU A 65 20.32 -5.44 19.79
CA LEU A 65 19.10 -6.25 19.67
C LEU A 65 17.85 -5.44 20.02
N PHE A 66 17.92 -4.63 21.03
CA PHE A 66 16.81 -3.81 21.49
C PHE A 66 16.35 -2.82 20.41
N TYR A 67 17.26 -2.09 19.83
CA TYR A 67 16.94 -1.09 18.81
C TYR A 67 16.79 -1.66 17.40
N GLN A 68 17.50 -2.74 17.07
CA GLN A 68 17.61 -3.19 15.68
C GLN A 68 16.84 -4.49 15.38
N GLN A 69 16.11 -5.06 16.35
CA GLN A 69 15.37 -6.30 16.14
C GLN A 69 13.90 -6.12 16.60
N PRO A 70 13.05 -5.44 15.79
CA PRO A 70 11.67 -5.13 16.16
C PRO A 70 10.81 -6.38 16.38
N GLU A 71 11.22 -7.54 15.89
CA GLU A 71 10.57 -8.82 16.17
C GLU A 71 10.74 -9.31 17.62
N LEU A 72 11.62 -8.66 18.40
CA LEU A 72 11.84 -8.94 19.82
C LEU A 72 11.02 -8.00 20.73
N TYR A 73 9.96 -7.38 20.24
CA TYR A 73 9.05 -6.41 20.90
C TYR A 73 8.59 -6.82 22.31
N TYR A 74 8.60 -8.09 22.64
CA TYR A 74 8.20 -8.67 23.92
C TYR A 74 9.33 -8.70 24.95
N TRP A 75 10.50 -8.23 24.60
CA TRP A 75 11.68 -8.19 25.46
C TRP A 75 11.99 -6.73 25.84
N ASP A 76 11.82 -6.44 27.13
CA ASP A 76 11.97 -5.10 27.70
C ASP A 76 13.32 -4.96 28.44
N ILE A 77 14.45 -5.29 27.80
CA ILE A 77 15.85 -5.13 28.28
C ILE A 77 16.07 -5.40 29.81
N LEU A 78 15.06 -5.87 30.54
CA LEU A 78 15.13 -6.13 31.96
C LEU A 78 16.00 -7.35 32.23
N ILE A 79 17.25 -7.07 32.58
CA ILE A 79 18.21 -8.10 33.00
C ILE A 79 18.08 -8.29 34.50
N GLU A 80 17.53 -9.42 34.94
CA GLU A 80 17.38 -9.74 36.36
C GLU A 80 18.71 -10.12 37.02
N GLU A 81 19.57 -10.82 36.30
CA GLU A 81 20.87 -11.28 36.83
C GLU A 81 21.92 -11.27 35.73
N CYS A 82 23.04 -10.64 36.00
CA CYS A 82 24.25 -10.68 35.20
C CYS A 82 25.40 -11.20 36.05
N THR A 83 26.00 -12.33 35.70
CA THR A 83 27.12 -12.92 36.43
C THR A 83 28.36 -12.94 35.55
N GLN A 84 29.49 -12.45 36.08
CA GLN A 84 30.79 -12.47 35.44
C GLN A 84 31.83 -13.30 36.25
N ASN A 85 32.86 -13.80 35.58
CA ASN A 85 33.99 -14.42 36.22
C ASN A 85 35.11 -13.41 36.62
N SER A 86 36.17 -13.90 37.26
CA SER A 86 37.30 -13.05 37.68
C SER A 86 38.02 -12.34 36.52
N ASN A 87 37.82 -12.79 35.29
CA ASN A 87 38.43 -12.20 34.08
C ASN A 87 37.54 -11.12 33.45
N GLY A 88 36.38 -10.82 34.02
CA GLY A 88 35.37 -9.89 33.44
C GLY A 88 34.65 -10.51 32.23
N GLU A 89 34.61 -11.82 32.13
CA GLU A 89 33.86 -12.52 31.08
C GLU A 89 32.49 -12.89 31.59
N LEU A 90 31.48 -12.69 30.76
CA LEU A 90 30.09 -12.97 31.07
C LEU A 90 29.87 -14.48 31.19
N VAL A 91 29.29 -14.92 32.30
CA VAL A 91 29.00 -16.30 32.60
C VAL A 91 27.54 -16.63 32.35
N LYS A 92 26.65 -15.69 32.73
CA LYS A 92 25.23 -15.93 32.77
C LYS A 92 24.45 -14.63 32.64
N LEU A 93 23.35 -14.68 31.89
CA LEU A 93 22.32 -13.65 31.83
C LEU A 93 20.97 -14.26 32.19
N ALA A 94 20.18 -13.57 32.99
CA ALA A 94 18.79 -13.93 33.27
C ALA A 94 17.85 -12.81 32.87
N PHE A 95 16.73 -13.17 32.24
CA PHE A 95 15.72 -12.25 31.74
C PHE A 95 14.33 -12.62 32.28
N THR A 96 13.48 -11.63 32.38
CA THR A 96 12.04 -11.80 32.53
C THR A 96 11.30 -11.34 31.29
N TYR A 97 10.10 -11.87 31.13
CA TYR A 97 9.19 -11.52 30.06
C TYR A 97 7.81 -11.25 30.66
N ASP A 98 7.13 -10.21 30.20
CA ASP A 98 5.80 -9.81 30.66
C ASP A 98 4.67 -10.69 30.11
N ARG A 99 5.00 -11.61 29.21
CA ARG A 99 4.06 -12.52 28.53
C ARG A 99 4.54 -13.95 28.46
N THR A 100 3.63 -14.86 28.17
CA THR A 100 3.96 -16.29 27.97
C THR A 100 4.44 -16.54 26.54
N LYS A 101 5.18 -17.63 26.35
CA LYS A 101 5.60 -18.06 25.02
C LYS A 101 4.43 -18.31 24.06
N GLU A 102 3.30 -18.78 24.56
CA GLU A 102 2.09 -19.00 23.76
C GLU A 102 1.49 -17.66 23.30
N GLN A 103 1.42 -16.66 24.17
CA GLN A 103 0.99 -15.31 23.81
C GLN A 103 1.90 -14.72 22.74
N MET A 104 3.22 -14.76 22.92
CA MET A 104 4.19 -14.28 21.96
C MET A 104 4.03 -14.93 20.57
N LEU A 105 3.78 -16.25 20.51
CA LEU A 105 3.57 -16.93 19.23
C LEU A 105 2.29 -16.46 18.52
N ILE A 106 1.20 -16.23 19.26
CA ILE A 106 -0.06 -15.68 18.72
C ILE A 106 0.17 -14.26 18.19
N GLU A 107 0.88 -13.43 18.94
CA GLU A 107 1.19 -12.06 18.58
C GLU A 107 2.10 -11.96 17.35
N ARG A 108 3.12 -12.80 17.26
CA ARG A 108 3.95 -12.93 16.03
C ARG A 108 3.10 -13.28 14.80
N MET A 109 2.19 -14.23 14.93
CA MET A 109 1.28 -14.59 13.83
C MET A 109 0.40 -13.39 13.44
N PHE A 110 -0.02 -12.58 14.40
CA PHE A 110 -0.78 -11.37 14.13
C PHE A 110 0.08 -10.35 13.34
N ILE A 111 1.30 -10.05 13.81
CA ILE A 111 2.25 -9.16 13.12
C ILE A 111 2.50 -9.63 11.69
N GLU A 112 2.82 -10.91 11.51
CA GLU A 112 3.04 -11.50 10.19
C GLU A 112 1.81 -11.36 9.27
N ASN A 113 0.62 -11.63 9.79
CA ASN A 113 -0.62 -11.52 9.01
C ASN A 113 -0.93 -10.07 8.61
N GLN A 114 -0.69 -9.09 9.49
CA GLN A 114 -0.91 -7.69 9.16
C GLN A 114 0.09 -7.18 8.10
N THR A 115 1.37 -7.47 8.30
CA THR A 115 2.42 -7.04 7.38
C THR A 115 2.40 -7.79 6.04
N ASN A 116 1.91 -9.03 5.99
CA ASN A 116 1.68 -9.75 4.74
C ASN A 116 0.68 -9.03 3.83
N LYS A 117 -0.28 -8.28 4.36
CA LYS A 117 -1.26 -7.55 3.54
C LYS A 117 -0.61 -6.57 2.58
N VAL A 118 0.48 -5.93 2.99
CA VAL A 118 1.25 -5.02 2.13
C VAL A 118 2.27 -5.80 1.30
N ILE A 119 2.98 -6.78 1.88
CA ILE A 119 4.01 -7.56 1.19
C ILE A 119 3.41 -8.32 -0.02
N GLU A 120 2.21 -8.89 0.11
CA GLU A 120 1.54 -9.63 -0.96
C GLU A 120 1.16 -8.76 -2.17
N LYS A 121 1.09 -7.45 -2.01
CA LYS A 121 0.83 -6.49 -3.09
C LYS A 121 2.11 -6.06 -3.83
N ILE A 122 3.29 -6.31 -3.27
CA ILE A 122 4.57 -5.92 -3.84
C ILE A 122 4.97 -6.90 -4.94
N ASP A 123 5.13 -6.42 -6.19
CA ASP A 123 5.70 -7.23 -7.26
C ASP A 123 7.20 -7.40 -7.02
N LYS A 124 7.68 -8.64 -7.10
CA LYS A 124 9.11 -8.97 -6.96
C LYS A 124 10.01 -8.25 -7.99
N ASN A 125 9.44 -7.83 -9.12
CA ASN A 125 10.17 -7.14 -10.19
C ASN A 125 10.27 -5.63 -9.96
N TRP A 126 9.60 -5.07 -8.96
CA TRP A 126 9.78 -3.68 -8.60
C TRP A 126 11.22 -3.45 -8.12
N SER A 127 11.75 -2.28 -8.41
CA SER A 127 13.04 -1.83 -7.84
C SER A 127 12.93 -1.72 -6.32
N ASP A 128 14.06 -1.68 -5.64
CA ASP A 128 14.06 -1.54 -4.19
C ASP A 128 13.54 -0.15 -3.77
N THR A 129 13.76 0.90 -4.59
CA THR A 129 13.12 2.21 -4.42
C THR A 129 11.60 2.12 -4.46
N GLU A 130 11.03 1.47 -5.50
CA GLU A 130 9.57 1.30 -5.64
C GLU A 130 8.96 0.53 -4.48
N LYS A 131 9.64 -0.50 -4.00
CA LYS A 131 9.20 -1.29 -2.83
C LYS A 131 9.24 -0.46 -1.55
N ALA A 132 10.34 0.26 -1.32
CA ALA A 132 10.52 1.09 -0.14
C ALA A 132 9.49 2.23 -0.10
N LEU A 133 9.28 2.91 -1.23
CA LEU A 133 8.26 3.96 -1.39
C LEU A 133 6.85 3.43 -1.12
N TYR A 134 6.50 2.28 -1.69
CA TYR A 134 5.18 1.69 -1.49
C TYR A 134 4.88 1.32 -0.02
N ILE A 135 5.89 0.86 0.73
CA ILE A 135 5.74 0.53 2.16
C ILE A 135 5.66 1.82 2.99
N HIS A 136 6.48 2.84 2.65
CA HIS A 136 6.44 4.17 3.24
C HIS A 136 5.01 4.74 3.17
N ASP A 137 4.46 4.82 1.98
CA ASP A 137 3.11 5.35 1.74
C ASP A 137 2.02 4.50 2.40
N TRP A 138 2.19 3.17 2.41
CA TRP A 138 1.26 2.30 3.10
C TRP A 138 1.20 2.58 4.61
N LEU A 139 2.33 2.89 5.24
CA LEU A 139 2.37 3.27 6.64
C LEU A 139 1.65 4.61 6.84
N SER A 140 2.00 5.63 6.07
CA SER A 140 1.41 6.96 6.21
C SER A 140 -0.11 6.99 6.02
N VAL A 141 -0.69 6.18 5.10
CA VAL A 141 -2.15 6.17 4.88
C VAL A 141 -2.93 5.20 5.76
N ASN A 142 -2.29 4.30 6.49
CA ASN A 142 -2.98 3.27 7.29
C ASN A 142 -2.78 3.42 8.79
N PHE A 143 -1.92 4.33 9.23
CA PHE A 143 -1.60 4.57 10.63
C PHE A 143 -1.67 6.07 10.90
N MET A 144 -1.67 6.45 12.16
CA MET A 144 -1.74 7.83 12.61
C MET A 144 -0.74 8.06 13.74
N TYR A 145 -0.11 9.22 13.76
CA TYR A 145 0.77 9.60 14.87
C TYR A 145 -0.04 9.79 16.15
N ASP A 146 0.49 9.31 17.27
CA ASP A 146 -0.19 9.38 18.57
C ASP A 146 0.13 10.69 19.30
N TYR A 147 -0.70 11.71 19.08
CA TYR A 147 -0.58 13.00 19.78
C TYR A 147 -1.11 13.00 21.19
N ASP A 148 -1.88 11.99 21.59
CA ASP A 148 -2.42 11.90 22.96
C ASP A 148 -1.28 11.76 23.99
N LEU A 149 -0.08 11.37 23.54
CA LEU A 149 1.15 11.35 24.36
C LEU A 149 1.42 12.69 25.08
N PHE A 150 1.02 13.82 24.49
CA PHE A 150 1.20 15.14 25.11
C PHE A 150 0.21 15.40 26.25
N GLU A 151 -0.93 14.70 26.29
CA GLU A 151 -1.92 14.79 27.35
C GLU A 151 -1.74 13.68 28.41
N GLU A 152 -1.42 12.46 27.99
CA GLU A 152 -1.22 11.28 28.84
C GLU A 152 0.14 10.61 28.54
N PRO A 153 1.28 11.21 28.92
CA PRO A 153 2.60 10.64 28.65
C PRO A 153 2.78 9.26 29.26
N GLY A 154 3.38 8.33 28.50
CA GLY A 154 3.64 6.96 28.94
C GLY A 154 2.55 5.96 28.56
N THR A 155 1.62 6.35 27.70
CA THR A 155 0.60 5.45 27.10
C THR A 155 0.84 5.20 25.62
N GLU A 156 1.83 5.84 25.05
CA GLU A 156 2.22 5.79 23.65
C GLU A 156 2.72 4.40 23.21
N ASN A 157 2.39 4.02 22.00
CA ASN A 157 2.84 2.78 21.39
C ASN A 157 4.21 2.98 20.72
N HIS A 158 5.24 2.30 21.23
CA HIS A 158 6.60 2.28 20.68
C HIS A 158 6.89 1.01 19.85
N ASP A 159 6.15 -0.06 20.09
CA ASP A 159 6.39 -1.36 19.49
C ASP A 159 5.48 -1.67 18.29
N ILE A 160 5.97 -2.55 17.42
CA ILE A 160 5.28 -2.99 16.21
C ILE A 160 3.92 -3.67 16.50
N LEU A 161 3.78 -4.41 17.62
CA LEU A 161 2.56 -5.16 17.91
C LEU A 161 1.39 -4.23 18.19
N ASN A 162 1.59 -3.28 19.13
CA ASN A 162 0.55 -2.35 19.54
C ASN A 162 0.26 -1.34 18.41
N PHE A 163 1.29 -0.88 17.70
CA PHE A 163 1.11 -0.05 16.52
C PHE A 163 0.20 -0.71 15.46
N LEU A 164 0.45 -1.98 15.12
CA LEU A 164 -0.40 -2.70 14.17
C LEU A 164 -1.81 -2.99 14.68
N LYS A 165 -2.01 -3.10 16.00
CA LYS A 165 -3.34 -3.31 16.61
C LYS A 165 -4.16 -2.02 16.64
N ASP A 166 -3.56 -0.95 17.14
CA ASP A 166 -4.27 0.28 17.50
C ASP A 166 -4.32 1.27 16.33
N LYS A 167 -3.50 1.02 15.28
CA LYS A 167 -3.34 1.91 14.12
C LYS A 167 -2.82 3.30 14.49
N ARG A 168 -2.14 3.40 15.62
CA ARG A 168 -1.63 4.63 16.19
C ARG A 168 -0.35 4.35 16.96
N GLY A 169 0.64 5.24 16.84
CA GLY A 169 1.89 5.15 17.56
C GLY A 169 2.82 6.34 17.30
N VAL A 170 4.01 6.29 17.89
CA VAL A 170 5.02 7.34 17.77
C VAL A 170 6.09 6.98 16.73
N CYS A 171 7.05 7.87 16.49
CA CYS A 171 8.12 7.72 15.51
C CYS A 171 8.81 6.34 15.54
N GLU A 172 9.11 5.83 16.73
CA GLU A 172 9.75 4.52 16.90
C GLU A 172 8.87 3.37 16.38
N SER A 173 7.55 3.46 16.53
CA SER A 173 6.61 2.45 16.01
C SER A 173 6.59 2.42 14.48
N TYR A 174 6.58 3.60 13.85
CA TYR A 174 6.70 3.74 12.39
C TYR A 174 8.01 3.14 11.89
N ALA A 175 9.12 3.57 12.51
CA ALA A 175 10.45 3.14 12.12
C ALA A 175 10.65 1.62 12.30
N ASN A 176 10.19 1.05 13.42
CA ASN A 176 10.25 -0.38 13.70
C ASN A 176 9.41 -1.20 12.70
N THR A 177 8.22 -0.72 12.36
CA THR A 177 7.33 -1.42 11.42
C THR A 177 7.89 -1.35 10.00
N TYR A 178 8.38 -0.19 9.58
CA TYR A 178 9.01 0.00 8.27
C TYR A 178 10.24 -0.90 8.11
N MET A 179 11.16 -0.88 9.07
CA MET A 179 12.35 -1.74 9.11
C MET A 179 11.98 -3.23 9.05
N TYR A 180 10.98 -3.65 9.83
CA TYR A 180 10.53 -5.04 9.86
C TYR A 180 10.03 -5.51 8.49
N ILE A 181 9.20 -4.71 7.82
CA ILE A 181 8.64 -5.06 6.51
C ILE A 181 9.74 -5.08 5.44
N LEU A 182 10.60 -4.05 5.39
CA LEU A 182 11.72 -3.97 4.44
C LEU A 182 12.64 -5.18 4.52
N ARG A 183 13.04 -5.56 5.73
CA ARG A 183 13.92 -6.73 5.94
C ARG A 183 13.27 -8.04 5.49
N ARG A 184 11.96 -8.19 5.64
CA ARG A 184 11.23 -9.37 5.17
C ARG A 184 11.20 -9.51 3.65
N ILE A 185 11.35 -8.42 2.91
CA ILE A 185 11.45 -8.43 1.44
C ILE A 185 12.88 -8.31 0.92
N GLY A 186 13.88 -8.35 1.83
CA GLY A 186 15.29 -8.39 1.50
C GLY A 186 15.99 -7.04 1.38
N ILE A 187 15.37 -5.95 1.81
CA ILE A 187 15.97 -4.60 1.86
C ILE A 187 16.52 -4.36 3.26
N ASN A 188 17.82 -4.02 3.35
CA ASN A 188 18.44 -3.70 4.62
C ASN A 188 17.96 -2.34 5.13
N SER A 189 17.64 -2.29 6.41
CA SER A 189 17.25 -1.06 7.09
C SER A 189 17.68 -1.13 8.56
N TYR A 190 18.00 0.03 9.15
CA TYR A 190 18.31 0.19 10.57
C TYR A 190 17.55 1.36 11.15
N LEU A 191 17.25 1.27 12.44
CA LEU A 191 16.72 2.37 13.22
C LEU A 191 17.84 3.38 13.51
N VAL A 192 17.56 4.65 13.27
CA VAL A 192 18.38 5.81 13.63
C VAL A 192 17.72 6.50 14.82
N VAL A 193 18.50 7.04 15.72
CA VAL A 193 18.01 7.72 16.93
C VAL A 193 18.72 9.06 17.09
N SER A 194 17.95 10.12 17.38
CA SER A 194 18.42 11.37 17.97
C SER A 194 17.92 11.46 19.42
N GLU A 195 18.84 11.42 20.37
CA GLU A 195 18.47 11.61 21.79
C GLU A 195 18.11 13.08 22.09
N GLU A 196 18.69 14.03 21.34
CA GLU A 196 18.45 15.46 21.52
C GLU A 196 17.02 15.83 21.14
N ASP A 197 16.54 15.27 20.03
CA ASP A 197 15.22 15.55 19.48
C ASP A 197 14.16 14.57 19.99
N ASN A 198 14.58 13.55 20.74
CA ASN A 198 13.70 12.42 21.16
C ASN A 198 12.98 11.82 19.96
N HIS A 199 13.71 11.54 18.90
CA HIS A 199 13.18 11.10 17.61
C HIS A 199 13.88 9.86 17.08
N GLY A 200 13.13 9.04 16.32
CA GLY A 200 13.65 7.83 15.70
C GLY A 200 13.07 7.62 14.30
N TRP A 201 13.95 7.30 13.33
CA TRP A 201 13.61 7.03 11.94
C TRP A 201 14.49 5.93 11.35
N ASN A 202 14.59 5.80 10.03
CA ASN A 202 15.35 4.72 9.41
C ASN A 202 16.47 5.19 8.50
N VAL A 203 17.51 4.35 8.36
CA VAL A 203 18.33 4.29 7.15
C VAL A 203 17.99 3.02 6.37
N VAL A 204 17.97 3.14 5.05
CA VAL A 204 17.61 2.07 4.10
C VAL A 204 18.70 1.89 3.06
N GLN A 205 18.99 0.66 2.68
CA GLN A 205 19.97 0.39 1.63
C GLN A 205 19.27 0.10 0.30
N ILE A 206 19.42 1.00 -0.66
CA ILE A 206 18.92 0.89 -2.02
C ILE A 206 20.11 0.81 -2.98
N ASP A 207 20.15 -0.24 -3.81
CA ASP A 207 21.23 -0.46 -4.79
C ASP A 207 22.66 -0.36 -4.18
N GLY A 208 22.79 -0.82 -2.93
CA GLY A 208 24.05 -0.84 -2.19
C GLY A 208 24.45 0.49 -1.52
N LYS A 209 23.67 1.55 -1.66
CA LYS A 209 23.85 2.87 -1.02
C LYS A 209 22.84 3.05 0.10
N TRP A 210 23.21 3.85 1.10
CA TRP A 210 22.37 4.15 2.25
C TRP A 210 21.70 5.51 2.11
N TYR A 211 20.46 5.60 2.60
CA TYR A 211 19.62 6.80 2.59
C TYR A 211 18.80 6.87 3.86
N HIS A 212 18.57 8.07 4.36
CA HIS A 212 17.58 8.31 5.41
C HIS A 212 16.16 8.25 4.86
N VAL A 213 15.26 7.72 5.67
CA VAL A 213 13.81 7.72 5.44
C VAL A 213 13.10 7.94 6.77
N ASP A 214 12.30 8.99 6.85
CA ASP A 214 11.46 9.25 8.01
C ASP A 214 9.99 9.28 7.64
N VAL A 215 9.35 8.13 7.81
CA VAL A 215 7.91 7.94 7.52
C VAL A 215 7.03 8.80 8.44
N THR A 216 7.48 9.06 9.66
CA THR A 216 6.71 9.83 10.64
C THR A 216 6.57 11.29 10.21
N ASN A 217 7.66 11.91 9.74
CA ASN A 217 7.64 13.29 9.30
C ASN A 217 7.01 13.46 7.91
N ASP A 218 6.88 12.38 7.15
CA ASP A 218 6.18 12.36 5.86
C ASP A 218 4.69 11.94 6.01
N ASP A 219 4.21 11.72 7.24
CA ASP A 219 2.81 11.45 7.60
C ASP A 219 2.17 12.69 8.24
N PRO A 220 1.53 13.58 7.42
CA PRO A 220 1.09 14.87 7.90
C PRO A 220 -0.12 14.77 8.81
N ILE A 221 -0.09 15.52 9.90
CA ILE A 221 -1.17 15.58 10.87
C ILE A 221 -1.62 17.02 11.08
N LEU A 222 -2.93 17.23 11.10
CA LEU A 222 -3.50 18.52 11.42
C LEU A 222 -3.43 18.79 12.92
N SER A 223 -2.62 19.77 13.31
CA SER A 223 -2.63 20.37 14.64
C SER A 223 -3.20 21.77 14.56
N VAL A 224 -4.32 22.03 15.25
CA VAL A 224 -4.93 23.36 15.32
C VAL A 224 -4.57 24.04 16.64
N GLU A 225 -3.76 25.10 16.58
CA GLU A 225 -3.33 25.85 17.75
C GLU A 225 -4.55 26.37 18.55
N GLY A 226 -4.60 26.05 19.87
CA GLY A 226 -5.63 26.52 20.80
C GLY A 226 -6.94 25.74 20.79
N GLN A 227 -7.04 24.66 20.04
CA GLN A 227 -8.11 23.66 20.17
C GLN A 227 -7.61 22.48 21.02
N PRO A 228 -8.50 21.74 21.72
CA PRO A 228 -8.15 20.40 22.18
C PRO A 228 -7.65 19.63 20.96
N PRO A 229 -6.69 18.71 21.13
CA PRO A 229 -6.09 18.03 20.00
C PRO A 229 -7.12 17.18 19.26
N TYR A 230 -7.87 17.80 18.38
CA TYR A 230 -8.56 17.09 17.34
C TYR A 230 -7.51 16.78 16.28
N HIS A 231 -6.82 15.67 16.49
CA HIS A 231 -5.87 15.18 15.53
C HIS A 231 -6.67 14.47 14.46
N TYR A 232 -6.92 15.19 13.41
CA TYR A 232 -7.32 14.55 12.17
C TYR A 232 -6.01 14.21 11.45
N ASP A 233 -5.75 12.94 11.30
CA ASP A 233 -4.94 12.44 10.21
C ASP A 233 -5.42 13.15 8.94
N TYR A 234 -4.52 13.73 8.17
CA TYR A 234 -4.82 14.26 6.85
C TYR A 234 -5.13 13.11 5.91
N VAL A 235 -6.37 12.69 5.94
CA VAL A 235 -6.85 11.44 5.38
C VAL A 235 -6.44 11.30 3.92
N GLY A 236 -5.41 10.47 3.70
CA GLY A 236 -4.87 10.12 2.39
C GLY A 236 -3.78 11.03 1.84
N GLU A 237 -3.36 12.08 2.55
CA GLU A 237 -2.18 12.86 2.21
C GLU A 237 -0.91 12.12 2.66
N VAL A 238 0.15 12.22 1.86
CA VAL A 238 1.48 11.69 2.16
C VAL A 238 2.50 12.67 1.61
N GLU A 239 3.44 13.08 2.43
CA GLU A 239 4.60 13.82 1.98
C GLU A 239 5.76 12.87 1.64
N HIS A 240 6.73 13.37 0.88
CA HIS A 240 7.92 12.60 0.49
C HIS A 240 9.20 13.43 0.65
N GLU A 241 9.14 14.42 1.53
CA GLU A 241 10.27 15.31 1.78
C GLU A 241 11.39 14.61 2.52
N LYS A 242 11.07 13.62 3.36
CA LYS A 242 12.01 12.85 4.16
C LYS A 242 12.31 11.45 3.61
N PHE A 243 12.00 11.21 2.35
CA PHE A 243 12.24 9.92 1.70
C PHE A 243 13.52 9.95 0.87
N LEU A 244 14.48 9.05 1.17
CA LEU A 244 15.79 8.86 0.53
C LEU A 244 16.69 10.11 0.55
N LEU A 245 17.05 10.57 1.75
CA LEU A 245 17.93 11.70 1.99
C LEU A 245 19.35 11.28 2.39
N SER A 246 20.32 12.16 2.13
CA SER A 246 21.68 12.06 2.67
C SER A 246 21.78 12.53 4.11
N ASP A 247 22.94 12.26 4.76
CA ASP A 247 23.24 12.78 6.10
C ASP A 247 23.17 14.33 6.16
N SER A 248 23.49 15.02 5.07
CA SER A 248 23.45 16.49 5.02
C SER A 248 22.05 17.04 4.74
N GLU A 249 21.19 16.29 4.06
CA GLU A 249 19.83 16.72 3.74
C GLU A 249 18.88 16.49 4.91
N ILE A 250 19.05 15.39 5.65
CA ILE A 250 18.15 15.07 6.78
C ILE A 250 18.26 16.06 7.92
N ILE A 251 19.44 16.66 8.16
CA ILE A 251 19.69 17.64 9.21
C ILE A 251 19.37 19.09 8.81
N GLU A 252 18.72 19.32 7.67
CA GLU A 252 18.32 20.68 7.28
C GLU A 252 17.18 21.24 8.13
N ASP A 253 16.47 20.40 8.87
CA ASP A 253 15.49 20.78 9.87
C ASP A 253 15.95 20.43 11.30
N ASP A 254 15.31 21.05 12.29
CA ASP A 254 15.70 20.97 13.70
C ASP A 254 15.28 19.66 14.40
N SER A 255 14.79 18.64 13.65
CA SER A 255 14.25 17.39 14.23
C SER A 255 15.14 16.16 14.03
N HIS A 256 16.32 16.31 13.44
CA HIS A 256 17.21 15.21 13.08
C HIS A 256 18.68 15.46 13.47
N ASP A 257 18.93 16.31 14.45
CA ASP A 257 20.28 16.64 14.89
C ASP A 257 20.95 15.51 15.69
N ASN A 258 22.27 15.46 15.67
CA ASN A 258 23.10 14.59 16.52
C ASN A 258 22.70 13.11 16.54
N PHE A 259 22.28 12.58 15.40
CA PHE A 259 21.82 11.19 15.28
C PHE A 259 22.94 10.16 15.31
N PHE A 260 22.59 8.94 15.66
CA PHE A 260 23.43 7.75 15.54
C PHE A 260 22.60 6.50 15.24
N ILE A 261 23.26 5.42 14.84
CA ILE A 261 22.62 4.13 14.58
C ILE A 261 23.05 3.16 15.69
N PRO A 262 22.18 2.83 16.67
CA PRO A 262 22.58 2.02 17.81
C PRO A 262 23.20 0.68 17.41
N GLY A 263 24.44 0.44 17.86
CA GLY A 263 25.17 -0.80 17.61
C GLY A 263 25.62 -1.02 16.16
N VAL A 264 25.54 -0.02 15.28
CA VAL A 264 25.95 -0.08 13.87
C VAL A 264 26.87 1.10 13.55
N GLU A 265 28.03 0.82 12.94
CA GLU A 265 29.01 1.84 12.57
C GLU A 265 29.29 1.84 11.07
N GLY A 266 29.79 2.97 10.55
CA GLY A 266 30.31 3.08 9.19
C GLY A 266 29.25 3.20 8.10
N ILE A 267 28.00 3.47 8.43
CA ILE A 267 26.96 3.85 7.48
C ILE A 267 27.08 5.37 7.22
N VAL A 268 27.05 5.73 5.95
CA VAL A 268 27.03 7.10 5.45
C VAL A 268 25.93 7.17 4.38
N CYS A 269 24.99 8.07 4.55
CA CYS A 269 23.91 8.27 3.60
C CYS A 269 24.30 9.30 2.53
N GLU A 270 24.07 8.94 1.26
CA GLU A 270 24.37 9.76 0.10
C GLU A 270 23.09 10.44 -0.43
N SER A 271 23.23 11.54 -1.19
CA SER A 271 22.09 12.14 -1.90
C SER A 271 21.55 11.17 -2.97
N TYR A 272 20.24 11.06 -3.05
CA TYR A 272 19.59 10.22 -4.04
C TYR A 272 19.78 10.83 -5.44
N THR A 273 20.13 10.01 -6.41
CA THR A 273 20.42 10.45 -7.79
C THR A 273 19.59 9.70 -8.82
N GLY A 274 18.60 8.92 -8.40
CA GLY A 274 17.65 8.25 -9.29
C GLY A 274 16.52 9.18 -9.73
N ASN A 275 15.55 8.60 -10.43
CA ASN A 275 14.34 9.30 -10.84
C ASN A 275 13.42 9.48 -9.61
N ASP A 276 12.96 10.68 -9.38
CA ASP A 276 12.32 11.08 -8.13
C ASP A 276 11.08 11.97 -8.28
N SER A 277 10.35 11.87 -9.41
CA SER A 277 9.11 12.65 -9.59
C SER A 277 8.05 12.38 -8.52
N TRP A 278 8.19 11.32 -7.74
CA TRP A 278 7.38 11.06 -6.55
C TRP A 278 7.57 12.11 -5.45
N ARG A 279 8.67 12.89 -5.42
CA ARG A 279 8.87 13.97 -4.42
C ARG A 279 7.81 15.05 -4.47
N THR A 280 7.15 15.25 -5.60
CA THR A 280 6.04 16.21 -5.72
C THR A 280 4.67 15.58 -5.46
N ALA A 281 4.64 14.27 -5.19
CA ALA A 281 3.41 13.60 -4.83
C ALA A 281 2.94 14.05 -3.44
N THR A 282 1.65 14.34 -3.32
CA THR A 282 0.98 14.71 -2.06
C THR A 282 0.03 13.63 -1.59
N THR A 283 0.10 12.46 -2.21
CA THR A 283 -0.65 11.27 -1.84
C THR A 283 0.22 10.04 -2.01
N ALA A 284 -0.22 8.92 -1.46
CA ALA A 284 0.39 7.64 -1.73
C ALA A 284 0.47 7.35 -3.23
N VAL A 285 1.54 6.67 -3.66
CA VAL A 285 1.70 6.20 -5.03
C VAL A 285 1.03 4.84 -5.22
N HIS A 286 0.28 4.67 -6.29
CA HIS A 286 -0.45 3.43 -6.59
C HIS A 286 -0.04 2.83 -7.93
N LYS A 287 0.31 1.55 -7.94
CA LYS A 287 0.65 0.83 -9.17
C LYS A 287 -0.57 0.15 -9.77
N ILE A 288 -0.91 0.51 -11.03
CA ILE A 288 -1.91 -0.21 -11.82
C ILE A 288 -1.31 -0.55 -13.18
N GLY A 289 -1.21 -1.84 -13.48
CA GLY A 289 -0.54 -2.31 -14.68
C GLY A 289 0.94 -1.86 -14.73
N GLU A 290 1.30 -1.13 -15.78
CA GLU A 290 2.67 -0.62 -15.95
C GLU A 290 2.92 0.76 -15.34
N TYR A 291 1.87 1.44 -14.84
CA TYR A 291 1.96 2.82 -14.41
C TYR A 291 1.82 2.97 -12.90
N TRP A 292 2.59 3.91 -12.34
CA TRP A 292 2.39 4.51 -11.03
C TRP A 292 1.51 5.74 -11.17
N TYR A 293 0.62 5.95 -10.22
CA TYR A 293 -0.32 7.06 -10.17
C TYR A 293 -0.20 7.77 -8.83
N TYR A 294 -0.28 9.10 -8.85
CA TYR A 294 -0.25 9.95 -7.66
C TYR A 294 -0.92 11.30 -7.96
N LEU A 295 -1.30 12.02 -6.92
CA LEU A 295 -1.70 13.41 -7.03
C LEU A 295 -0.48 14.30 -6.82
N ASP A 296 -0.34 15.30 -7.68
CA ASP A 296 0.68 16.34 -7.61
C ASP A 296 -0.01 17.70 -7.45
N ASN A 297 0.30 18.42 -6.38
CA ASN A 297 -0.26 19.74 -6.09
C ASN A 297 0.66 20.88 -6.50
N SER A 298 1.73 20.60 -7.25
CA SER A 298 2.65 21.64 -7.69
C SER A 298 1.98 22.65 -8.61
N LYS A 299 2.43 23.90 -8.53
CA LYS A 299 1.84 25.08 -9.18
C LYS A 299 1.53 24.96 -10.67
N ASP A 300 2.42 24.31 -11.41
CA ASP A 300 2.34 24.24 -12.87
C ASP A 300 1.92 22.84 -13.39
N ALA A 301 1.85 21.87 -12.51
CA ALA A 301 1.64 20.47 -12.86
C ALA A 301 0.47 19.80 -12.12
N GLY A 302 -0.18 20.48 -11.17
CA GLY A 302 -1.21 19.90 -10.29
C GLY A 302 -2.25 19.05 -11.00
N GLY A 303 -2.44 17.84 -10.50
CA GLY A 303 -3.38 16.91 -11.09
C GLY A 303 -3.10 15.45 -10.77
N LEU A 304 -3.91 14.57 -11.34
CA LEU A 304 -3.65 13.14 -11.32
C LEU A 304 -2.55 12.84 -12.35
N MET A 305 -1.43 12.39 -11.84
CA MET A 305 -0.23 12.06 -12.60
C MET A 305 -0.10 10.57 -12.80
N ARG A 306 0.57 10.17 -13.88
CA ARG A 306 1.06 8.81 -14.07
C ARG A 306 2.47 8.77 -14.61
N THR A 307 3.20 7.74 -14.25
CA THR A 307 4.57 7.49 -14.73
C THR A 307 4.86 5.98 -14.75
N LYS A 308 5.86 5.56 -15.53
CA LYS A 308 6.34 4.17 -15.50
C LYS A 308 7.62 4.05 -14.67
N ASP A 309 8.38 5.11 -14.57
CA ASP A 309 9.79 5.12 -14.17
C ASP A 309 10.17 6.29 -13.25
N PHE A 310 9.19 7.10 -12.84
CA PHE A 310 9.38 8.32 -12.07
C PHE A 310 10.30 9.38 -12.70
N GLU A 311 10.66 9.19 -13.99
CA GLU A 311 11.39 10.18 -14.79
C GLU A 311 10.44 10.94 -15.73
N ASN A 312 9.63 10.18 -16.47
CA ASN A 312 8.72 10.71 -17.46
C ASN A 312 7.29 10.68 -16.91
N THR A 313 6.76 11.83 -16.55
CA THR A 313 5.44 11.98 -15.97
C THR A 313 4.43 12.53 -16.98
N GLU A 314 3.19 12.07 -16.88
CA GLU A 314 2.07 12.53 -17.68
C GLU A 314 0.91 12.92 -16.76
N ARG A 315 0.43 14.17 -16.88
CA ARG A 315 -0.80 14.59 -16.22
C ARG A 315 -2.00 14.10 -17.02
N ILE A 316 -2.83 13.26 -16.42
CA ILE A 316 -4.02 12.67 -17.05
C ILE A 316 -5.31 13.39 -16.70
N MET A 317 -5.33 14.14 -15.60
CA MET A 317 -6.42 15.00 -15.21
C MET A 317 -5.88 16.19 -14.41
N GLU A 318 -6.28 17.38 -14.75
CA GLU A 318 -6.04 18.58 -13.95
C GLU A 318 -7.04 18.59 -12.79
N ILE A 319 -6.56 18.78 -11.56
CA ILE A 319 -7.40 18.82 -10.37
C ILE A 319 -7.18 20.16 -9.65
N GLY A 320 -8.25 20.97 -9.64
CA GLY A 320 -8.32 22.19 -8.86
C GLY A 320 -7.34 23.28 -9.29
N TYR A 321 -7.36 24.35 -8.56
CA TYR A 321 -6.45 25.47 -8.72
C TYR A 321 -5.47 25.50 -7.57
N TYR A 322 -4.21 25.55 -7.92
CA TYR A 322 -3.14 25.87 -7.02
C TYR A 322 -3.03 27.39 -6.85
N TYR A 323 -2.94 27.86 -5.62
CA TYR A 323 -2.60 29.24 -5.33
C TYR A 323 -1.53 29.31 -4.25
N GLU A 324 -0.39 29.90 -4.60
CA GLU A 324 0.67 30.18 -3.66
C GLU A 324 0.50 31.59 -3.09
N SER A 325 0.14 31.67 -1.81
CA SER A 325 0.31 32.87 -1.03
C SER A 325 0.98 32.46 0.28
N TRP A 326 2.19 32.90 0.49
CA TRP A 326 2.95 32.65 1.72
C TRP A 326 3.28 31.15 2.01
N GLY A 327 3.41 30.34 0.95
CA GLY A 327 3.73 28.91 1.09
C GLY A 327 2.54 27.99 1.43
N PHE A 328 1.31 28.50 1.36
CA PHE A 328 0.12 27.69 1.57
C PHE A 328 -0.52 27.31 0.24
N TYR A 329 -0.96 26.07 0.14
CA TYR A 329 -1.77 25.55 -0.95
C TYR A 329 -3.25 25.78 -0.65
N GLY A 330 -4.09 25.95 -1.67
CA GLY A 330 -5.50 26.18 -1.42
C GLY A 330 -6.41 25.98 -2.63
N TRP A 331 -7.68 25.71 -2.34
CA TRP A 331 -8.75 25.63 -3.32
C TRP A 331 -9.42 26.98 -3.54
N LEU A 332 -9.84 27.26 -4.77
CA LEU A 332 -10.71 28.39 -5.07
C LEU A 332 -12.15 28.07 -4.68
N LYS A 333 -12.70 28.77 -3.69
CA LYS A 333 -14.11 28.65 -3.27
C LYS A 333 -15.08 29.22 -4.30
N ASP A 334 -16.35 28.86 -4.18
CA ASP A 334 -17.44 29.35 -5.08
C ASP A 334 -17.65 30.87 -5.01
N ASP A 335 -17.28 31.49 -3.90
CA ASP A 335 -17.35 32.95 -3.69
C ASP A 335 -16.12 33.71 -4.22
N GLY A 336 -15.15 33.00 -4.83
CA GLY A 336 -13.91 33.55 -5.36
C GLY A 336 -12.82 33.79 -4.33
N THR A 337 -13.01 33.39 -3.07
CA THR A 337 -11.96 33.38 -2.05
C THR A 337 -11.16 32.09 -2.13
N ILE A 338 -9.95 32.10 -1.58
CA ILE A 338 -9.09 30.93 -1.52
C ILE A 338 -9.25 30.27 -0.16
N GLN A 339 -9.46 28.99 -0.16
CA GLN A 339 -9.40 28.16 1.02
C GLN A 339 -7.95 27.70 1.19
N GLY A 340 -7.31 28.06 2.28
CA GLY A 340 -6.00 27.55 2.64
C GLY A 340 -6.09 26.07 2.99
N ASN A 341 -4.98 25.36 2.92
CA ASN A 341 -4.82 23.95 3.27
C ASN A 341 -5.98 23.06 2.80
N TYR A 342 -5.79 22.35 1.74
CA TYR A 342 -6.71 21.27 1.38
C TYR A 342 -5.93 19.97 1.29
N TYR A 343 -6.64 18.92 1.49
CA TYR A 343 -6.09 17.57 1.44
C TYR A 343 -6.89 16.75 0.47
N ALA A 344 -6.17 16.07 -0.41
CA ALA A 344 -6.76 15.16 -1.36
C ALA A 344 -6.19 13.76 -1.08
N GLY A 345 -7.05 12.80 -0.85
CA GLY A 345 -6.68 11.39 -0.78
C GLY A 345 -6.73 10.74 -2.15
N LEU A 346 -5.85 9.77 -2.38
CA LEU A 346 -5.86 8.91 -3.55
C LEU A 346 -5.74 7.46 -3.10
N PHE A 347 -6.67 6.61 -3.53
CA PHE A 347 -6.71 5.20 -3.17
C PHE A 347 -6.98 4.32 -4.37
N GLU A 348 -6.42 3.11 -4.35
CA GLU A 348 -6.63 2.10 -5.37
C GLU A 348 -7.56 0.99 -4.86
N TYR A 349 -8.55 0.63 -5.68
CA TYR A 349 -9.37 -0.55 -5.49
C TYR A 349 -9.71 -1.22 -6.82
N ASN A 350 -9.31 -2.48 -6.98
CA ASN A 350 -9.57 -3.29 -8.18
C ASN A 350 -9.18 -2.62 -9.51
N GLY A 351 -8.04 -1.94 -9.56
CA GLY A 351 -7.57 -1.24 -10.76
C GLY A 351 -8.26 0.10 -11.02
N HIS A 352 -9.06 0.60 -10.08
CA HIS A 352 -9.67 1.92 -10.11
C HIS A 352 -9.01 2.81 -9.07
N LEU A 353 -8.85 4.08 -9.42
CA LEU A 353 -8.36 5.10 -8.50
C LEU A 353 -9.51 5.96 -8.02
N PHE A 354 -9.60 6.16 -6.72
CA PHE A 354 -10.56 7.05 -6.08
C PHE A 354 -9.81 8.23 -5.49
N PHE A 355 -10.28 9.43 -5.74
CA PHE A 355 -9.70 10.65 -5.19
C PHE A 355 -10.75 11.75 -5.05
N ASN A 356 -10.49 12.70 -4.18
CA ASN A 356 -11.36 13.85 -4.00
C ASN A 356 -10.73 15.14 -4.57
N THR A 357 -11.61 16.04 -4.95
CA THR A 357 -11.36 17.47 -5.01
C THR A 357 -12.13 18.12 -3.85
N GLU A 358 -12.08 19.43 -3.72
CA GLU A 358 -12.88 20.13 -2.71
C GLU A 358 -14.40 19.94 -2.88
N LYS A 359 -14.85 19.60 -4.08
CA LYS A 359 -16.28 19.53 -4.42
C LYS A 359 -16.80 18.13 -4.72
N GLU A 360 -15.97 17.27 -5.27
CA GLU A 360 -16.39 16.00 -5.85
C GLU A 360 -15.44 14.87 -5.45
N ILE A 361 -15.96 13.68 -5.37
CA ILE A 361 -15.18 12.44 -5.30
C ILE A 361 -15.23 11.77 -6.67
N TYR A 362 -14.09 11.48 -7.22
CA TYR A 362 -13.92 10.87 -8.53
C TYR A 362 -13.48 9.42 -8.43
N VAL A 363 -13.86 8.65 -9.46
CA VAL A 363 -13.24 7.37 -9.79
C VAL A 363 -12.64 7.45 -11.19
N TYR A 364 -11.41 6.97 -11.31
CA TYR A 364 -10.72 6.79 -12.59
C TYR A 364 -10.56 5.30 -12.87
N ASP A 365 -11.21 4.85 -13.93
CA ASP A 365 -11.02 3.52 -14.50
C ASP A 365 -9.82 3.57 -15.46
N SER A 366 -8.68 3.08 -15.02
CA SER A 366 -7.44 3.12 -15.80
C SER A 366 -7.46 2.21 -17.03
N HIS A 367 -8.26 1.15 -17.02
CA HIS A 367 -8.38 0.22 -18.14
C HIS A 367 -9.09 0.85 -19.34
N HIS A 368 -10.15 1.61 -19.07
CA HIS A 368 -10.93 2.28 -20.11
C HIS A 368 -10.55 3.75 -20.32
N ASN A 369 -9.67 4.30 -19.47
CA ASN A 369 -9.34 5.74 -19.43
C ASN A 369 -10.58 6.62 -19.26
N ILE A 370 -11.42 6.30 -18.29
CA ILE A 370 -12.70 6.97 -18.03
C ILE A 370 -12.72 7.52 -16.62
N PHE A 371 -13.09 8.80 -16.52
CA PHE A 371 -13.40 9.46 -15.25
C PHE A 371 -14.91 9.50 -15.01
N LYS A 372 -15.32 9.25 -13.77
CA LYS A 372 -16.71 9.43 -13.30
C LYS A 372 -16.71 10.03 -11.91
N THR A 373 -17.72 10.83 -11.63
CA THR A 373 -18.01 11.28 -10.28
C THR A 373 -18.68 10.15 -9.51
N VAL A 374 -18.20 9.88 -8.30
CA VAL A 374 -18.87 8.95 -7.38
C VAL A 374 -20.12 9.67 -6.84
N PRO A 375 -21.31 9.05 -6.87
CA PRO A 375 -22.57 9.71 -6.52
C PRO A 375 -22.75 9.84 -5.00
N ILE A 376 -21.87 10.59 -4.36
CA ILE A 376 -21.92 10.97 -2.94
C ILE A 376 -22.26 12.45 -2.88
N ASP A 377 -23.37 12.76 -2.22
CA ASP A 377 -23.79 14.15 -2.05
C ASP A 377 -22.88 14.86 -1.04
N ARG A 378 -22.16 15.86 -1.49
CA ARG A 378 -21.34 16.71 -0.63
C ARG A 378 -22.22 17.43 0.40
N PRO A 379 -21.88 17.42 1.70
CA PRO A 379 -22.63 18.16 2.71
C PRO A 379 -22.74 19.64 2.37
N GLN A 380 -23.94 20.21 2.51
CA GLN A 380 -24.23 21.57 2.12
C GLN A 380 -23.32 22.58 2.84
N GLY A 381 -22.67 23.46 2.08
CA GLY A 381 -21.77 24.50 2.59
C GLY A 381 -20.44 23.98 3.11
N LYS A 382 -20.08 22.75 2.80
CA LYS A 382 -18.80 22.14 3.18
C LYS A 382 -18.00 21.72 1.95
N TYR A 383 -16.70 21.50 2.15
CA TYR A 383 -15.74 21.03 1.15
C TYR A 383 -15.08 19.75 1.65
N TYR A 384 -14.63 18.87 0.75
CA TYR A 384 -13.89 17.67 1.13
C TYR A 384 -12.46 18.02 1.53
N TYR A 385 -11.98 17.42 2.61
CA TYR A 385 -10.65 17.58 3.18
C TYR A 385 -9.91 16.25 3.30
N GLY A 386 -10.23 15.29 2.51
CA GLY A 386 -9.57 14.01 2.47
C GLY A 386 -10.53 12.87 2.18
N LEU A 387 -9.93 11.80 1.72
CA LEU A 387 -10.60 10.58 1.34
C LEU A 387 -9.77 9.42 1.89
N ASN A 388 -10.43 8.41 2.41
CA ASN A 388 -9.82 7.13 2.70
C ASN A 388 -10.68 6.01 2.11
N MET A 389 -10.04 4.85 1.85
CA MET A 389 -10.75 3.70 1.32
C MET A 389 -10.20 2.39 1.90
N ASP A 390 -11.05 1.65 2.58
CA ASP A 390 -10.75 0.28 3.03
C ASP A 390 -11.65 -0.72 2.30
N GLY A 391 -11.07 -1.44 1.34
CA GLY A 391 -11.79 -2.31 0.44
C GLY A 391 -12.87 -1.54 -0.33
N LYS A 392 -14.14 -1.86 -0.12
CA LYS A 392 -15.29 -1.19 -0.75
C LYS A 392 -15.83 0.01 0.02
N THR A 393 -15.30 0.27 1.20
CA THR A 393 -15.77 1.36 2.07
C THR A 393 -14.99 2.62 1.76
N ILE A 394 -15.69 3.67 1.35
CA ILE A 394 -15.17 5.01 1.15
C ILE A 394 -15.52 5.82 2.40
N THR A 395 -14.52 6.46 3.02
CA THR A 395 -14.71 7.44 4.09
C THR A 395 -14.15 8.78 3.66
N TYR A 396 -14.76 9.87 4.12
CA TYR A 396 -14.28 11.23 3.84
C TYR A 396 -14.51 12.16 5.02
N LEU A 397 -13.71 13.24 5.05
CA LEU A 397 -13.95 14.38 5.91
C LEU A 397 -14.49 15.56 5.08
N ALA A 398 -15.43 16.33 5.61
CA ALA A 398 -15.90 17.55 4.99
C ALA A 398 -16.09 18.65 6.04
N SER A 399 -15.58 19.85 5.75
CA SER A 399 -15.67 21.02 6.61
C SER A 399 -16.01 22.27 5.83
N ALA A 400 -16.51 23.30 6.52
CA ALA A 400 -16.75 24.60 5.94
C ALA A 400 -15.50 25.48 5.87
N ASP A 401 -14.47 25.13 6.62
CA ASP A 401 -13.21 25.86 6.74
C ASP A 401 -12.00 24.93 6.87
N ASP A 402 -10.82 25.49 6.67
CA ASP A 402 -9.51 24.86 6.73
C ASP A 402 -9.01 24.54 8.15
N LEU A 403 -9.68 25.05 9.15
CA LEU A 403 -9.43 24.71 10.55
C LEU A 403 -10.25 23.51 11.02
N LEU A 404 -10.94 22.85 10.10
CA LEU A 404 -11.79 21.67 10.33
C LEU A 404 -12.82 21.85 11.47
N HIS A 405 -13.40 23.05 11.60
CA HIS A 405 -14.51 23.27 12.51
C HIS A 405 -15.78 22.59 11.98
N ASN A 406 -16.51 21.93 12.89
CA ASN A 406 -17.75 21.23 12.55
C ASN A 406 -17.59 20.23 11.41
N VAL A 407 -16.58 19.40 11.48
CA VAL A 407 -16.32 18.31 10.52
C VAL A 407 -17.54 17.40 10.41
N VAL A 408 -17.83 16.96 9.20
CA VAL A 408 -18.73 15.85 8.90
C VAL A 408 -17.89 14.70 8.34
N GLU A 409 -18.00 13.57 8.99
CA GLU A 409 -17.46 12.32 8.49
C GLU A 409 -18.57 11.59 7.72
N GLY A 410 -18.21 11.05 6.55
CA GLY A 410 -19.13 10.24 5.74
C GLY A 410 -18.54 8.87 5.47
N GLU A 411 -19.41 7.86 5.46
CA GLU A 411 -19.06 6.48 5.11
C GLU A 411 -20.03 5.95 4.07
N TYR A 412 -19.52 5.35 2.99
CA TYR A 412 -20.29 4.77 1.90
C TYR A 412 -19.65 3.47 1.42
N VAL A 413 -20.47 2.48 1.11
CA VAL A 413 -20.01 1.17 0.64
C VAL A 413 -20.41 0.96 -0.82
N LEU A 414 -19.39 0.71 -1.68
CA LEU A 414 -19.60 0.37 -3.09
C LEU A 414 -20.44 -0.90 -3.24
N GLY A 415 -21.44 -0.83 -4.10
CA GLY A 415 -22.37 -1.95 -4.32
C GLY A 415 -23.52 -2.02 -3.31
N VAL A 416 -23.49 -1.25 -2.22
CA VAL A 416 -24.54 -1.15 -1.20
C VAL A 416 -25.17 0.25 -1.24
N ASP A 417 -24.48 1.26 -0.75
CA ASP A 417 -24.94 2.66 -0.74
C ASP A 417 -24.77 3.27 -2.12
N ILE A 418 -23.66 2.95 -2.81
CA ILE A 418 -23.36 3.36 -4.18
C ILE A 418 -23.62 2.15 -5.09
N LYS A 419 -24.74 2.19 -5.83
CA LYS A 419 -25.15 1.10 -6.72
C LYS A 419 -24.18 0.93 -7.89
N HIS A 420 -24.03 -0.31 -8.33
CA HIS A 420 -23.22 -0.62 -9.51
C HIS A 420 -23.70 0.12 -10.76
N LEU A 421 -22.74 0.67 -11.50
CA LEU A 421 -22.95 1.25 -12.83
C LEU A 421 -22.19 0.40 -13.85
N SER A 422 -22.92 -0.34 -14.70
CA SER A 422 -22.31 -1.30 -15.63
C SER A 422 -21.57 -0.64 -16.79
N THR A 423 -20.43 -1.23 -17.17
CA THR A 423 -19.75 -1.01 -18.45
C THR A 423 -20.55 -1.62 -19.63
N ASP A 424 -20.04 -1.46 -20.84
CA ASP A 424 -20.44 -2.28 -21.98
C ASP A 424 -19.92 -3.73 -21.80
N TRP A 425 -20.34 -4.63 -22.72
CA TRP A 425 -19.88 -6.01 -22.69
C TRP A 425 -18.41 -6.14 -23.09
N GLU A 426 -17.64 -6.86 -22.30
CA GLU A 426 -16.23 -7.19 -22.55
C GLU A 426 -16.04 -8.69 -22.63
N ILE A 427 -15.30 -9.17 -23.62
CA ILE A 427 -14.98 -10.59 -23.77
C ILE A 427 -13.77 -10.91 -22.92
N ILE A 428 -13.94 -11.71 -21.87
CA ILE A 428 -12.87 -12.17 -20.99
C ILE A 428 -12.34 -13.55 -21.35
N LYS A 429 -13.12 -14.34 -22.13
CA LYS A 429 -12.72 -15.62 -22.70
C LYS A 429 -13.29 -15.72 -24.10
N ASN A 430 -12.43 -15.84 -25.11
CA ASN A 430 -12.86 -16.11 -26.47
C ASN A 430 -13.40 -17.55 -26.59
N PRO A 431 -14.48 -17.80 -27.37
CA PRO A 431 -14.90 -19.15 -27.66
C PRO A 431 -13.89 -19.86 -28.57
N THR A 432 -13.74 -21.16 -28.39
CA THR A 432 -12.99 -22.05 -29.29
C THR A 432 -13.96 -22.94 -30.08
N GLU A 433 -13.43 -23.82 -30.93
CA GLU A 433 -14.27 -24.77 -31.67
C GLU A 433 -15.09 -25.67 -30.74
N THR A 434 -14.59 -26.01 -29.56
CA THR A 434 -15.21 -26.98 -28.63
C THR A 434 -15.56 -26.41 -27.26
N GLU A 435 -15.08 -25.22 -26.92
CA GLU A 435 -15.33 -24.60 -25.63
C GLU A 435 -16.04 -23.26 -25.77
N ASP A 436 -16.97 -23.03 -24.88
CA ASP A 436 -17.65 -21.74 -24.75
C ASP A 436 -16.71 -20.64 -24.30
N GLY A 437 -16.92 -19.46 -24.84
CA GLY A 437 -16.34 -18.21 -24.36
C GLY A 437 -17.20 -17.56 -23.28
N GLU A 438 -16.74 -16.45 -22.76
CA GLU A 438 -17.43 -15.66 -21.76
C GLU A 438 -17.26 -14.17 -22.01
N LYS A 439 -18.33 -13.40 -21.88
CA LYS A 439 -18.32 -11.95 -21.81
C LYS A 439 -19.00 -11.47 -20.53
N VAL A 440 -18.53 -10.34 -20.02
CA VAL A 440 -19.00 -9.77 -18.75
C VAL A 440 -19.26 -8.27 -18.90
N LYS A 441 -20.01 -7.72 -17.96
CA LYS A 441 -20.03 -6.28 -17.69
C LYS A 441 -19.42 -6.04 -16.32
N PHE A 442 -18.53 -5.09 -16.23
CA PHE A 442 -17.96 -4.65 -14.98
C PHE A 442 -18.71 -3.45 -14.40
N CYS A 443 -18.47 -3.16 -13.15
CA CYS A 443 -18.91 -1.91 -12.51
C CYS A 443 -17.84 -0.81 -12.69
N TYR A 444 -18.22 0.37 -13.16
CA TYR A 444 -17.33 1.53 -13.25
C TYR A 444 -16.76 2.00 -11.90
N TYR A 445 -17.43 1.68 -10.79
CA TYR A 445 -16.97 2.13 -9.46
C TYR A 445 -16.06 1.13 -8.77
N CYS A 446 -16.25 -0.18 -8.97
CA CYS A 446 -15.54 -1.17 -8.17
C CYS A 446 -14.96 -2.35 -8.97
N ALA A 447 -15.05 -2.32 -10.29
CA ALA A 447 -14.65 -3.40 -11.19
C ALA A 447 -15.29 -4.78 -10.91
N ASP A 448 -16.29 -4.86 -10.03
CA ASP A 448 -17.03 -6.10 -9.83
C ASP A 448 -17.73 -6.52 -11.12
N ILE A 449 -17.80 -7.81 -11.36
CA ILE A 449 -18.61 -8.34 -12.45
C ILE A 449 -20.09 -8.24 -12.07
N VAL A 450 -20.80 -7.42 -12.82
CA VAL A 450 -22.24 -7.15 -12.61
C VAL A 450 -23.11 -8.12 -13.37
N GLU A 451 -22.65 -8.54 -14.56
CA GLU A 451 -23.40 -9.41 -15.46
C GLU A 451 -22.44 -10.34 -16.22
N ARG A 452 -22.86 -11.59 -16.44
CA ARG A 452 -22.10 -12.59 -17.20
C ARG A 452 -22.95 -13.17 -18.31
N GLN A 453 -22.33 -13.41 -19.45
CA GLN A 453 -22.98 -14.10 -20.57
C GLN A 453 -22.01 -15.06 -21.25
N THR A 454 -22.48 -16.27 -21.48
CA THR A 454 -21.74 -17.28 -22.25
C THR A 454 -21.75 -16.93 -23.74
N ILE A 455 -20.61 -17.08 -24.41
CA ILE A 455 -20.49 -17.05 -25.87
C ILE A 455 -20.38 -18.51 -26.32
N PRO A 456 -21.32 -19.02 -27.09
CA PRO A 456 -21.30 -20.44 -27.49
C PRO A 456 -20.04 -20.85 -28.25
N ALA A 457 -19.58 -22.08 -28.06
CA ALA A 457 -18.48 -22.67 -28.82
C ALA A 457 -18.72 -22.57 -30.33
N LEU A 458 -17.69 -22.35 -31.11
CA LEU A 458 -17.77 -22.11 -32.56
C LEU A 458 -18.39 -23.28 -33.32
N SER A 459 -18.18 -24.51 -32.85
CA SER A 459 -18.82 -25.70 -33.43
C SER A 459 -20.35 -25.78 -33.19
N SER A 460 -20.85 -25.06 -32.19
CA SER A 460 -22.30 -24.99 -31.90
C SER A 460 -23.01 -23.85 -32.64
N VAL A 461 -22.25 -23.00 -33.32
CA VAL A 461 -22.77 -21.85 -34.04
C VAL A 461 -23.28 -22.26 -35.41
N VAL A 462 -24.54 -21.96 -35.65
CA VAL A 462 -25.16 -22.16 -36.96
C VAL A 462 -24.85 -20.96 -37.85
N LEU A 463 -23.89 -21.10 -38.78
CA LEU A 463 -23.51 -20.00 -39.67
C LEU A 463 -24.69 -19.52 -40.51
N GLY A 464 -25.01 -18.26 -40.39
CA GLY A 464 -26.15 -17.60 -41.01
C GLY A 464 -27.31 -17.34 -40.04
N ASP A 465 -27.26 -17.90 -38.84
CA ASP A 465 -28.20 -17.62 -37.77
C ASP A 465 -27.76 -16.33 -37.04
N ALA A 466 -28.28 -15.21 -37.51
CA ALA A 466 -27.94 -13.90 -36.98
C ALA A 466 -28.79 -13.48 -35.77
N ASN A 467 -29.93 -14.12 -35.56
CA ASN A 467 -30.87 -13.85 -34.47
C ASN A 467 -30.79 -14.87 -33.32
N GLY A 468 -30.08 -15.99 -33.48
CA GLY A 468 -29.86 -17.01 -32.46
C GLY A 468 -30.98 -18.03 -32.29
N ASP A 469 -31.94 -18.10 -33.25
CA ASP A 469 -33.07 -19.03 -33.21
C ASP A 469 -32.77 -20.42 -33.80
N ARG A 470 -31.59 -20.62 -34.36
CA ARG A 470 -31.03 -21.81 -35.04
C ARG A 470 -31.65 -22.11 -36.40
N ASP A 471 -32.53 -21.26 -36.90
CA ASP A 471 -33.10 -21.36 -38.25
C ASP A 471 -32.43 -20.30 -39.15
N ILE A 472 -31.95 -20.68 -40.34
CA ILE A 472 -31.34 -19.73 -41.28
C ILE A 472 -32.44 -19.30 -42.27
N ASN A 473 -32.89 -18.07 -42.15
CA ASN A 473 -34.00 -17.55 -42.97
C ASN A 473 -33.88 -16.03 -43.22
N THR A 474 -34.92 -15.42 -43.78
CA THR A 474 -34.92 -13.99 -44.12
C THR A 474 -34.94 -13.07 -42.88
N THR A 475 -35.29 -13.59 -41.69
CA THR A 475 -35.23 -12.85 -40.44
C THR A 475 -33.79 -12.54 -40.08
N ASP A 476 -32.87 -13.51 -40.24
CA ASP A 476 -31.41 -13.30 -40.02
C ASP A 476 -30.86 -12.24 -40.94
N LEU A 477 -31.26 -12.26 -42.20
CA LEU A 477 -30.88 -11.25 -43.16
C LEU A 477 -31.35 -9.85 -42.75
N ALA A 478 -32.55 -9.76 -42.17
CA ALA A 478 -33.08 -8.50 -41.67
C ALA A 478 -32.29 -8.02 -40.42
N VAL A 479 -32.02 -8.92 -39.46
CA VAL A 479 -31.22 -8.61 -38.25
C VAL A 479 -29.83 -8.15 -38.62
N LEU A 480 -29.14 -8.87 -39.53
CA LEU A 480 -27.79 -8.47 -40.00
C LEU A 480 -27.77 -7.10 -40.69
N LYS A 481 -28.81 -6.80 -41.50
CA LYS A 481 -28.92 -5.45 -42.10
C LYS A 481 -29.12 -4.34 -41.09
N LEU A 482 -29.97 -4.57 -40.07
CA LEU A 482 -30.22 -3.61 -39.01
C LEU A 482 -28.95 -3.36 -38.15
N TYR A 483 -28.20 -4.43 -37.92
CA TYR A 483 -26.89 -4.32 -37.23
C TYR A 483 -25.89 -3.48 -38.03
N LEU A 484 -25.73 -3.79 -39.32
CA LEU A 484 -24.82 -3.06 -40.21
C LEU A 484 -25.24 -1.59 -40.46
N ALA A 485 -26.53 -1.30 -40.27
CA ALA A 485 -27.09 0.06 -40.31
C ALA A 485 -26.92 0.80 -38.96
N GLY A 486 -26.36 0.17 -37.93
CA GLY A 486 -26.20 0.76 -36.60
C GLY A 486 -27.48 0.91 -35.80
N ILE A 487 -28.59 0.26 -36.24
CA ILE A 487 -29.91 0.30 -35.59
C ILE A 487 -29.98 -0.71 -34.44
N ASN A 488 -29.52 -1.94 -34.67
CA ASN A 488 -29.32 -2.94 -33.64
C ASN A 488 -27.88 -2.91 -33.12
N LYS A 489 -27.73 -2.99 -31.82
CA LYS A 489 -26.42 -3.07 -31.17
C LYS A 489 -25.97 -4.51 -30.90
N GLU A 490 -26.87 -5.46 -30.96
CA GLU A 490 -26.60 -6.87 -30.68
C GLU A 490 -26.92 -7.74 -31.92
N ILE A 491 -26.07 -8.74 -32.14
CA ILE A 491 -26.21 -9.69 -33.21
C ILE A 491 -25.60 -11.04 -32.80
N GLY A 492 -26.18 -12.14 -33.26
CA GLY A 492 -25.68 -13.49 -33.00
C GLY A 492 -24.34 -13.75 -33.72
N ILE A 493 -23.48 -14.53 -33.07
CA ILE A 493 -22.14 -14.89 -33.62
C ILE A 493 -22.22 -15.63 -34.97
N GLY A 494 -23.34 -16.25 -35.27
CA GLY A 494 -23.62 -16.88 -36.60
C GLY A 494 -23.69 -15.91 -37.75
N ALA A 495 -23.75 -14.60 -37.49
CA ALA A 495 -23.72 -13.54 -38.50
C ALA A 495 -22.34 -13.34 -39.13
N ASP A 496 -21.26 -13.73 -38.47
CA ASP A 496 -19.92 -13.80 -39.01
C ASP A 496 -19.78 -15.07 -39.89
N MET A 497 -20.12 -14.90 -41.14
CA MET A 497 -20.29 -16.01 -42.08
C MET A 497 -18.94 -16.59 -42.56
N ASP A 498 -17.88 -15.80 -42.59
CA ASP A 498 -16.54 -16.22 -43.00
C ASP A 498 -15.58 -16.43 -41.83
N ARG A 499 -16.06 -16.20 -40.59
CA ARG A 499 -15.32 -16.38 -39.33
C ARG A 499 -14.00 -15.57 -39.29
N ASP A 500 -14.00 -14.38 -39.88
CA ASP A 500 -12.86 -13.48 -39.83
C ASP A 500 -12.83 -12.60 -38.57
N GLY A 501 -13.84 -12.70 -37.69
CA GLY A 501 -14.00 -11.95 -36.46
C GLY A 501 -14.68 -10.59 -36.63
N ALA A 502 -15.05 -10.20 -37.85
CA ALA A 502 -15.65 -8.92 -38.16
C ALA A 502 -16.98 -9.09 -38.90
N ILE A 503 -18.08 -8.66 -38.31
CA ILE A 503 -19.39 -8.68 -38.97
C ILE A 503 -19.53 -7.45 -39.86
N ASN A 504 -19.56 -7.67 -41.17
CA ASN A 504 -19.51 -6.61 -42.18
C ASN A 504 -20.37 -6.95 -43.43
N THR A 505 -20.24 -6.15 -44.50
CA THR A 505 -21.02 -6.34 -45.72
C THR A 505 -20.68 -7.62 -46.51
N LYS A 506 -19.51 -8.24 -46.25
CA LYS A 506 -19.12 -9.52 -46.85
C LYS A 506 -19.96 -10.66 -46.28
N ASP A 507 -20.22 -10.65 -44.97
CA ASP A 507 -21.10 -11.61 -44.31
C ASP A 507 -22.53 -11.48 -44.82
N LEU A 508 -23.00 -10.25 -44.99
CA LEU A 508 -24.29 -9.97 -45.58
C LEU A 508 -24.43 -10.54 -46.99
N ALA A 509 -23.36 -10.44 -47.80
CA ALA A 509 -23.32 -11.00 -49.14
C ALA A 509 -23.35 -12.54 -49.12
N THR A 510 -22.55 -13.13 -48.21
CA THR A 510 -22.46 -14.58 -48.00
C THR A 510 -23.81 -15.16 -47.54
N LEU A 511 -24.46 -14.49 -46.56
CA LEU A 511 -25.79 -14.91 -46.08
C LEU A 511 -26.86 -14.85 -47.19
N LYS A 512 -26.81 -13.80 -48.03
CA LYS A 512 -27.72 -13.70 -49.17
C LYS A 512 -27.54 -14.85 -50.18
N LEU A 513 -26.29 -15.20 -50.47
CA LEU A 513 -25.99 -16.34 -51.37
C LEU A 513 -26.49 -17.64 -50.76
N LYS A 514 -26.25 -17.89 -49.50
CA LYS A 514 -26.72 -19.07 -48.78
C LYS A 514 -28.25 -19.18 -48.79
N LEU A 515 -28.97 -18.10 -48.55
CA LEU A 515 -30.42 -18.06 -48.64
C LEU A 515 -31.00 -18.23 -50.05
N ALA A 516 -30.19 -17.88 -51.05
CA ALA A 516 -30.53 -18.10 -52.48
C ALA A 516 -30.17 -19.51 -52.98
N GLY A 517 -29.58 -20.36 -52.14
CA GLY A 517 -29.23 -21.74 -52.45
C GLY A 517 -27.87 -21.90 -53.18
N PHE A 518 -26.98 -20.93 -53.05
CA PHE A 518 -25.63 -20.95 -53.64
C PHE A 518 -24.56 -21.21 -52.57
#